data_9725db62f27cdb5e6527c6a454f2b9e1
#
_entry.id   9725db62f27cdb5e6527c6a454f2b9e1
#
_cell.length_a   1.000
_cell.length_b   1.000
_cell.length_c   1.000
_cell.angle_alpha   90.00
_cell.angle_beta   90.00
_cell.angle_gamma   90.00
#
_symmetry.space_group_name_H-M   'P 1'
#
loop_
_entity.id
_entity.type
_entity.pdbx_description
1 polymer ?
#
loop_
_entity_poly.entity_id
_entity_poly.type
_entity_poly.pdbx_seq_one_letter_code
_entity_poly.pdbx_strand_id
1 'polypeptide(L)'
;MPSLNNANCRIYWRTDGNPELPSLVLSNSLGTDHTLWDPILDELLKHFYVVRYDTRGHGGSDAPAGDYTLNELTDDVQAVIAAARLTKYDFCGISLGGMTGMELAARRPTGLRRLILSNTGAEFPAGTWDQRMTAIKQGGMAAVVDGILGRFFTPEFVAKNSIGLQRVRNGVLTGAPQGYIGCCSAIRDMDLYPRLSQIQVPTLVIVGDSDQSTPLARGQALVERIKGAKLVTLPCAHIPPTEIPKQYVQTVMPFLLS
;
A
#
# COMPACT_ATOMS: atom_id res chain seq x y z
N MET A 1 19.94 10.54 -3.29
CA MET A 1 18.57 10.22 -2.87
C MET A 1 18.67 9.41 -1.58
N PRO A 2 17.85 9.68 -0.56
CA PRO A 2 17.96 8.92 0.67
C PRO A 2 17.58 7.46 0.42
N SER A 3 18.42 6.56 0.88
CA SER A 3 18.21 5.12 0.84
C SER A 3 18.81 4.52 2.11
N LEU A 4 18.31 3.37 2.50
CA LEU A 4 18.86 2.56 3.58
C LEU A 4 19.07 1.13 3.08
N ASN A 5 19.97 0.40 3.72
CA ASN A 5 20.12 -1.02 3.48
C ASN A 5 19.43 -1.79 4.61
N ASN A 6 18.52 -2.70 4.23
CA ASN A 6 17.91 -3.66 5.15
C ASN A 6 18.15 -5.08 4.62
N ALA A 7 18.90 -5.86 5.36
CA ALA A 7 19.37 -7.17 4.92
C ALA A 7 20.05 -7.07 3.54
N ASN A 8 19.49 -7.74 2.52
CA ASN A 8 20.01 -7.81 1.15
C ASN A 8 19.33 -6.83 0.19
N CYS A 9 18.62 -5.83 0.70
CA CYS A 9 17.83 -4.90 -0.12
C CYS A 9 18.11 -3.45 0.25
N ARG A 10 18.44 -2.63 -0.75
CA ARG A 10 18.48 -1.19 -0.58
C ARG A 10 17.07 -0.65 -0.79
N ILE A 11 16.52 0.01 0.23
CA ILE A 11 15.19 0.61 0.21
C ILE A 11 15.31 2.10 -0.07
N TYR A 12 14.65 2.58 -1.13
CA TYR A 12 14.47 4.00 -1.39
C TYR A 12 13.36 4.55 -0.50
N TRP A 13 13.62 5.69 0.13
CA TRP A 13 12.62 6.40 0.92
C TRP A 13 12.87 7.90 0.87
N ARG A 14 11.87 8.68 1.22
CA ARG A 14 11.96 10.14 1.30
C ARG A 14 11.01 10.69 2.34
N THR A 15 11.27 11.93 2.73
CA THR A 15 10.40 12.73 3.59
C THR A 15 9.98 14.00 2.86
N ASP A 16 8.76 14.44 3.11
CA ASP A 16 8.19 15.64 2.53
C ASP A 16 7.51 16.47 3.65
N GLY A 17 7.63 17.78 3.60
CA GLY A 17 6.98 18.72 4.53
C GLY A 17 7.80 19.13 5.75
N ASN A 18 7.11 19.70 6.75
CA ASN A 18 7.72 20.25 7.97
C ASN A 18 7.91 19.14 9.02
N PRO A 19 9.15 18.86 9.49
CA PRO A 19 9.43 17.80 10.46
C PRO A 19 8.82 18.05 11.87
N GLU A 20 8.35 19.27 12.15
CA GLU A 20 7.67 19.58 13.42
C GLU A 20 6.21 19.13 13.44
N LEU A 21 5.62 18.78 12.29
CA LEU A 21 4.27 18.26 12.19
C LEU A 21 4.20 16.77 12.55
N PRO A 22 3.02 16.26 12.92
CA PRO A 22 2.81 14.82 13.14
C PRO A 22 3.23 13.99 11.92
N SER A 23 3.90 12.86 12.17
CA SER A 23 4.42 12.03 11.09
C SER A 23 3.37 11.07 10.53
N LEU A 24 3.33 10.93 9.20
CA LEU A 24 2.48 10.01 8.46
C LEU A 24 3.33 9.15 7.51
N VAL A 25 3.30 7.83 7.68
CA VAL A 25 3.97 6.86 6.79
C VAL A 25 2.98 6.36 5.75
N LEU A 26 3.36 6.44 4.48
CA LEU A 26 2.53 6.00 3.34
C LEU A 26 3.14 4.78 2.67
N SER A 27 2.34 3.72 2.50
CA SER A 27 2.75 2.44 1.94
C SER A 27 1.92 2.06 0.71
N ASN A 28 2.60 1.71 -0.38
CA ASN A 28 2.07 1.65 -1.73
C ASN A 28 1.37 0.32 -2.05
N SER A 29 0.56 0.32 -3.12
CA SER A 29 0.01 -0.90 -3.73
C SER A 29 1.09 -1.67 -4.50
N LEU A 30 0.87 -2.97 -4.70
CA LEU A 30 1.70 -3.80 -5.59
C LEU A 30 1.76 -3.21 -7.00
N GLY A 31 2.94 -3.10 -7.56
CA GLY A 31 3.16 -2.54 -8.90
C GLY A 31 3.18 -1.00 -8.96
N THR A 32 3.14 -0.33 -7.81
CA THR A 32 3.26 1.14 -7.71
C THR A 32 4.45 1.55 -6.84
N ASP A 33 4.81 2.81 -6.91
CA ASP A 33 5.88 3.42 -6.12
C ASP A 33 5.35 4.60 -5.26
N HIS A 34 6.24 5.30 -4.58
CA HIS A 34 5.89 6.42 -3.71
C HIS A 34 5.14 7.57 -4.40
N THR A 35 5.21 7.68 -5.75
CA THR A 35 4.49 8.70 -6.53
C THR A 35 2.97 8.44 -6.60
N LEU A 36 2.51 7.25 -6.21
CA LEU A 36 1.09 6.93 -6.03
C LEU A 36 0.36 8.01 -5.21
N TRP A 37 1.06 8.61 -4.25
CA TRP A 37 0.53 9.56 -3.28
C TRP A 37 0.60 11.03 -3.75
N ASP A 38 1.29 11.33 -4.87
CA ASP A 38 1.46 12.68 -5.38
C ASP A 38 0.13 13.46 -5.53
N PRO A 39 -0.99 12.82 -6.01
CA PRO A 39 -2.24 13.55 -6.19
C PRO A 39 -2.86 14.13 -4.92
N ILE A 40 -2.46 13.63 -3.74
CA ILE A 40 -3.00 14.09 -2.45
C ILE A 40 -1.92 14.71 -1.55
N LEU A 41 -0.66 14.72 -2.00
CA LEU A 41 0.47 15.09 -1.17
C LEU A 41 0.37 16.53 -0.63
N ASP A 42 0.04 17.49 -1.47
CA ASP A 42 -0.06 18.90 -1.08
C ASP A 42 -1.06 19.13 0.08
N GLU A 43 -2.16 18.39 0.09
CA GLU A 43 -3.14 18.48 1.19
C GLU A 43 -2.61 17.82 2.47
N LEU A 44 -1.91 16.68 2.36
CA LEU A 44 -1.31 16.02 3.52
C LEU A 44 -0.22 16.89 4.16
N LEU A 45 0.60 17.56 3.35
CA LEU A 45 1.73 18.40 3.83
C LEU A 45 1.30 19.62 4.63
N LYS A 46 0.02 20.01 4.56
CA LYS A 46 -0.52 21.09 5.42
C LYS A 46 -0.59 20.66 6.90
N HIS A 47 -0.61 19.37 7.18
CA HIS A 47 -0.90 18.82 8.49
C HIS A 47 0.10 17.76 8.96
N PHE A 48 0.90 17.20 8.05
CA PHE A 48 1.79 16.07 8.34
C PHE A 48 3.18 16.24 7.75
N TYR A 49 4.14 15.69 8.48
CA TYR A 49 5.44 15.31 7.94
C TYR A 49 5.30 13.93 7.34
N VAL A 50 5.39 13.83 6.02
CA VAL A 50 5.07 12.61 5.28
C VAL A 50 6.33 11.82 4.98
N VAL A 51 6.34 10.53 5.31
CA VAL A 51 7.37 9.56 4.95
C VAL A 51 6.82 8.62 3.90
N ARG A 52 7.48 8.55 2.75
CA ARG A 52 7.14 7.67 1.64
C ARG A 52 8.32 6.80 1.29
N TYR A 53 8.08 5.59 0.87
CA TYR A 53 9.14 4.65 0.46
C TYR A 53 8.66 3.79 -0.70
N ASP A 54 9.60 3.20 -1.41
CA ASP A 54 9.32 2.20 -2.42
C ASP A 54 9.50 0.82 -1.81
N THR A 55 8.47 -0.01 -1.89
CA THR A 55 8.53 -1.41 -1.47
C THR A 55 9.67 -2.13 -2.21
N ARG A 56 10.39 -3.05 -1.57
CA ARG A 56 11.38 -3.88 -2.26
C ARG A 56 10.81 -4.41 -3.58
N GLY A 57 11.60 -4.38 -4.63
CA GLY A 57 11.17 -4.76 -5.98
C GLY A 57 10.41 -3.71 -6.75
N HIS A 58 10.24 -2.48 -6.20
CA HIS A 58 9.49 -1.40 -6.83
C HIS A 58 10.27 -0.08 -6.82
N GLY A 59 9.95 0.78 -7.77
CA GLY A 59 10.47 2.14 -7.86
C GLY A 59 11.99 2.22 -7.78
N GLY A 60 12.51 2.98 -6.81
CA GLY A 60 13.94 3.16 -6.57
C GLY A 60 14.56 2.14 -5.61
N SER A 61 13.79 1.19 -5.09
CA SER A 61 14.28 0.10 -4.24
C SER A 61 14.84 -1.05 -5.06
N ASP A 62 15.80 -1.79 -4.48
CA ASP A 62 16.36 -2.98 -5.13
C ASP A 62 15.31 -4.09 -5.26
N ALA A 63 15.51 -4.97 -6.24
CA ALA A 63 14.70 -6.15 -6.48
C ALA A 63 15.52 -7.43 -6.27
N PRO A 64 15.76 -7.86 -5.02
CA PRO A 64 16.50 -9.09 -4.73
C PRO A 64 15.85 -10.30 -5.41
N ALA A 65 16.65 -11.29 -5.77
CA ALA A 65 16.14 -12.55 -6.32
C ALA A 65 15.40 -13.37 -5.24
N GLY A 66 14.41 -14.14 -5.67
CA GLY A 66 13.65 -15.06 -4.82
C GLY A 66 12.26 -14.56 -4.46
N ASP A 67 11.54 -15.40 -3.72
CA ASP A 67 10.24 -15.07 -3.16
C ASP A 67 10.42 -14.15 -1.95
N TYR A 68 9.50 -13.18 -1.78
CA TYR A 68 9.49 -12.33 -0.60
C TYR A 68 8.41 -12.82 0.37
N THR A 69 8.56 -12.42 1.62
CA THR A 69 7.59 -12.66 2.68
C THR A 69 7.00 -11.36 3.18
N LEU A 70 5.78 -11.39 3.71
CA LEU A 70 5.19 -10.19 4.32
C LEU A 70 6.01 -9.70 5.53
N ASN A 71 6.69 -10.60 6.23
CA ASN A 71 7.60 -10.25 7.30
C ASN A 71 8.76 -9.37 6.81
N GLU A 72 9.41 -9.73 5.70
CA GLU A 72 10.47 -8.91 5.11
C GLU A 72 9.99 -7.54 4.66
N LEU A 73 8.79 -7.47 4.03
CA LEU A 73 8.17 -6.18 3.66
C LEU A 73 7.92 -5.30 4.89
N THR A 74 7.52 -5.91 6.01
CA THR A 74 7.28 -5.21 7.26
C THR A 74 8.58 -4.77 7.94
N ASP A 75 9.63 -5.60 7.87
CA ASP A 75 10.97 -5.27 8.38
C ASP A 75 11.57 -4.06 7.62
N ASP A 76 11.33 -3.98 6.30
CA ASP A 76 11.71 -2.82 5.49
C ASP A 76 11.04 -1.54 5.98
N VAL A 77 9.73 -1.59 6.24
CA VAL A 77 8.99 -0.45 6.80
C VAL A 77 9.53 -0.04 8.16
N GLN A 78 9.79 -1.00 9.03
CA GLN A 78 10.38 -0.71 10.35
C GLN A 78 11.76 -0.05 10.23
N ALA A 79 12.58 -0.50 9.27
CA ALA A 79 13.87 0.13 8.98
C ALA A 79 13.72 1.57 8.46
N VAL A 80 12.72 1.84 7.59
CA VAL A 80 12.39 3.20 7.13
C VAL A 80 11.95 4.10 8.29
N ILE A 81 11.05 3.61 9.15
CA ILE A 81 10.58 4.34 10.34
C ILE A 81 11.76 4.70 11.26
N ALA A 82 12.67 3.75 11.48
CA ALA A 82 13.87 3.96 12.29
C ALA A 82 14.84 4.97 11.65
N ALA A 83 15.08 4.86 10.33
CA ALA A 83 15.95 5.79 9.59
C ALA A 83 15.38 7.22 9.56
N ALA A 84 14.06 7.35 9.48
CA ALA A 84 13.35 8.63 9.59
C ALA A 84 13.25 9.14 11.04
N ARG A 85 13.74 8.38 12.02
CA ARG A 85 13.72 8.68 13.47
C ARG A 85 12.33 9.00 14.02
N LEU A 86 11.32 8.29 13.52
CA LEU A 86 9.94 8.51 13.97
C LEU A 86 9.69 7.81 15.31
N THR A 87 9.37 8.59 16.32
CA THR A 87 8.99 8.10 17.65
C THR A 87 7.47 7.93 17.80
N LYS A 88 6.70 8.71 17.05
CA LYS A 88 5.23 8.63 16.94
C LYS A 88 4.84 8.86 15.50
N TYR A 89 3.96 8.03 14.96
CA TYR A 89 3.53 8.14 13.57
C TYR A 89 2.15 7.53 13.34
N ASP A 90 1.47 7.99 12.32
CA ASP A 90 0.31 7.37 11.74
C ASP A 90 0.74 6.57 10.51
N PHE A 91 -0.01 5.55 10.13
CA PHE A 91 0.30 4.71 8.97
C PHE A 91 -0.91 4.60 8.05
N CYS A 92 -0.70 4.82 6.77
CA CYS A 92 -1.72 4.64 5.74
C CYS A 92 -1.16 3.73 4.63
N GLY A 93 -1.79 2.58 4.42
CA GLY A 93 -1.39 1.62 3.39
C GLY A 93 -2.52 1.23 2.45
N ILE A 94 -2.20 1.10 1.16
CA ILE A 94 -3.12 0.62 0.12
C ILE A 94 -2.71 -0.78 -0.32
N SER A 95 -3.67 -1.72 -0.38
CA SER A 95 -3.46 -3.05 -0.92
C SER A 95 -2.30 -3.76 -0.21
N LEU A 96 -1.20 -4.07 -0.90
CA LEU A 96 0.03 -4.62 -0.31
C LEU A 96 0.54 -3.76 0.86
N GLY A 97 0.48 -2.43 0.73
CA GLY A 97 0.82 -1.51 1.81
C GLY A 97 -0.13 -1.64 3.01
N GLY A 98 -1.39 -1.94 2.78
CA GLY A 98 -2.36 -2.25 3.85
C GLY A 98 -2.06 -3.59 4.54
N MET A 99 -1.66 -4.62 3.77
CA MET A 99 -1.22 -5.91 4.33
C MET A 99 0.02 -5.73 5.22
N THR A 100 1.01 -4.97 4.73
CA THR A 100 2.20 -4.58 5.51
C THR A 100 1.83 -3.80 6.76
N GLY A 101 0.85 -2.88 6.66
CA GLY A 101 0.32 -2.11 7.79
C GLY A 101 -0.38 -2.97 8.84
N MET A 102 -1.13 -4.00 8.43
CA MET A 102 -1.73 -4.97 9.36
C MET A 102 -0.66 -5.76 10.11
N GLU A 103 0.33 -6.30 9.40
CA GLU A 103 1.44 -7.03 10.03
C GLU A 103 2.23 -6.12 10.97
N LEU A 104 2.57 -4.89 10.54
CA LEU A 104 3.23 -3.89 11.37
C LEU A 104 2.44 -3.62 12.66
N ALA A 105 1.13 -3.35 12.55
CA ALA A 105 0.29 -3.04 13.70
C ALA A 105 0.11 -4.25 14.64
N ALA A 106 0.05 -5.47 14.10
CA ALA A 106 -0.02 -6.70 14.89
C ALA A 106 1.27 -6.97 15.70
N ARG A 107 2.42 -6.45 15.27
CA ARG A 107 3.67 -6.45 16.05
C ARG A 107 3.67 -5.43 17.20
N ARG A 108 2.64 -4.57 17.31
CA ARG A 108 2.45 -3.57 18.39
C ARG A 108 3.64 -2.63 18.58
N PRO A 109 4.12 -1.94 17.54
CA PRO A 109 5.21 -0.99 17.70
C PRO A 109 4.75 0.20 18.57
N THR A 110 5.61 0.63 19.49
CA THR A 110 5.26 1.66 20.49
C THR A 110 4.89 3.02 19.90
N GLY A 111 5.31 3.31 18.67
CA GLY A 111 5.12 4.61 18.03
C GLY A 111 3.89 4.73 17.15
N LEU A 112 3.24 3.63 16.76
CA LEU A 112 2.08 3.67 15.88
C LEU A 112 0.85 4.19 16.64
N ARG A 113 0.22 5.26 16.13
CA ARG A 113 -0.93 5.92 16.75
C ARG A 113 -2.25 5.55 16.08
N ARG A 114 -2.29 5.57 14.75
CA ARG A 114 -3.47 5.30 13.93
C ARG A 114 -3.08 4.49 12.69
N LEU A 115 -4.03 3.70 12.21
CA LEU A 115 -3.85 2.83 11.04
C LEU A 115 -4.96 3.07 10.03
N ILE A 116 -4.61 3.34 8.77
CA ILE A 116 -5.55 3.34 7.64
C ILE A 116 -5.22 2.16 6.73
N LEU A 117 -6.21 1.32 6.52
CA LEU A 117 -6.19 0.13 5.66
C LEU A 117 -7.10 0.38 4.47
N SER A 118 -6.52 0.78 3.35
CA SER A 118 -7.27 1.12 2.14
C SER A 118 -7.20 -0.02 1.12
N ASN A 119 -8.36 -0.46 0.62
CA ASN A 119 -8.43 -1.39 -0.50
C ASN A 119 -7.51 -2.62 -0.32
N THR A 120 -7.67 -3.34 0.78
CA THR A 120 -6.78 -4.43 1.20
C THR A 120 -7.55 -5.62 1.77
N GLY A 121 -6.86 -6.68 2.12
CA GLY A 121 -7.42 -7.88 2.74
C GLY A 121 -6.37 -8.68 3.49
N ALA A 122 -6.82 -9.61 4.33
CA ALA A 122 -5.95 -10.40 5.23
C ALA A 122 -5.48 -11.73 4.62
N GLU A 123 -6.11 -12.19 3.54
CA GLU A 123 -5.83 -13.46 2.86
C GLU A 123 -6.28 -13.38 1.41
N PHE A 124 -5.64 -14.11 0.51
CA PHE A 124 -6.03 -14.20 -0.90
C PHE A 124 -5.87 -15.61 -1.44
N PRO A 125 -6.73 -16.05 -2.43
CA PRO A 125 -6.57 -17.33 -3.07
C PRO A 125 -5.22 -17.47 -3.79
N ALA A 126 -4.43 -18.47 -3.43
CA ALA A 126 -3.09 -18.69 -3.97
C ALA A 126 -3.07 -18.81 -5.51
N GLY A 127 -4.00 -19.54 -6.11
CA GLY A 127 -4.04 -19.78 -7.54
C GLY A 127 -4.10 -18.53 -8.41
N THR A 128 -4.69 -17.43 -7.92
CA THR A 128 -4.70 -16.14 -8.62
C THR A 128 -3.29 -15.57 -8.77
N TRP A 129 -2.47 -15.70 -7.76
CA TRP A 129 -1.10 -15.20 -7.75
C TRP A 129 -0.17 -16.06 -8.58
N ASP A 130 -0.33 -17.39 -8.53
CA ASP A 130 0.47 -18.32 -9.36
C ASP A 130 0.25 -18.08 -10.85
N GLN A 131 -0.99 -17.85 -11.28
CA GLN A 131 -1.31 -17.52 -12.67
C GLN A 131 -0.66 -16.18 -13.09
N ARG A 132 -0.70 -15.17 -12.23
CA ARG A 132 -0.11 -13.86 -12.50
C ARG A 132 1.42 -13.96 -12.59
N MET A 133 2.07 -14.65 -11.66
CA MET A 133 3.50 -14.88 -11.69
C MET A 133 3.94 -15.64 -12.94
N THR A 134 3.16 -16.63 -13.37
CA THR A 134 3.42 -17.38 -14.61
C THR A 134 3.34 -16.47 -15.84
N ALA A 135 2.30 -15.64 -15.93
CA ALA A 135 2.17 -14.69 -17.04
C ALA A 135 3.33 -13.70 -17.11
N ILE A 136 3.81 -13.20 -15.95
CA ILE A 136 4.96 -12.30 -15.89
C ILE A 136 6.26 -13.01 -16.30
N LYS A 137 6.46 -14.26 -15.88
CA LYS A 137 7.65 -15.05 -16.28
C LYS A 137 7.69 -15.29 -17.79
N GLN A 138 6.55 -15.39 -18.46
CA GLN A 138 6.44 -15.65 -19.88
C GLN A 138 6.51 -14.37 -20.74
N GLY A 139 5.85 -13.29 -20.32
CA GLY A 139 5.66 -12.10 -21.16
C GLY A 139 6.05 -10.77 -20.48
N GLY A 140 6.73 -10.83 -19.32
CA GLY A 140 7.12 -9.63 -18.56
C GLY A 140 5.93 -8.84 -18.03
N MET A 141 6.18 -7.61 -17.58
CA MET A 141 5.14 -6.75 -17.03
C MET A 141 4.09 -6.34 -18.08
N ALA A 142 4.45 -6.35 -19.36
CA ALA A 142 3.53 -6.04 -20.45
C ALA A 142 2.37 -7.05 -20.54
N ALA A 143 2.60 -8.31 -20.20
CA ALA A 143 1.57 -9.34 -20.22
C ALA A 143 0.44 -9.14 -19.19
N VAL A 144 0.67 -8.34 -18.15
CA VAL A 144 -0.26 -8.18 -17.03
C VAL A 144 -0.77 -6.75 -16.82
N VAL A 145 -0.14 -5.74 -17.44
CA VAL A 145 -0.42 -4.32 -17.16
C VAL A 145 -1.87 -3.94 -17.42
N ASP A 146 -2.45 -4.31 -18.54
CA ASP A 146 -3.83 -3.93 -18.88
C ASP A 146 -4.83 -4.58 -17.91
N GLY A 147 -4.61 -5.84 -17.54
CA GLY A 147 -5.41 -6.51 -16.51
C GLY A 147 -5.24 -5.91 -15.11
N ILE A 148 -4.07 -5.36 -14.79
CA ILE A 148 -3.84 -4.62 -13.53
C ILE A 148 -4.64 -3.32 -13.55
N LEU A 149 -4.52 -2.51 -14.61
CA LEU A 149 -5.22 -1.22 -14.72
C LEU A 149 -6.73 -1.38 -14.70
N GLY A 150 -7.27 -2.40 -15.37
CA GLY A 150 -8.70 -2.71 -15.36
C GLY A 150 -9.26 -3.14 -13.99
N ARG A 151 -8.39 -3.58 -13.06
CA ARG A 151 -8.76 -3.83 -11.67
C ARG A 151 -8.48 -2.65 -10.75
N PHE A 152 -7.52 -1.80 -11.11
CA PHE A 152 -7.11 -0.66 -10.29
C PHE A 152 -8.04 0.54 -10.41
N PHE A 153 -8.71 0.67 -11.56
CA PHE A 153 -9.53 1.84 -11.88
C PHE A 153 -10.86 1.44 -12.49
N THR A 154 -11.86 2.29 -12.31
CA THR A 154 -13.14 2.13 -13.01
C THR A 154 -12.97 2.30 -14.52
N PRO A 155 -13.83 1.66 -15.35
CA PRO A 155 -13.81 1.82 -16.81
C PRO A 155 -13.86 3.29 -17.24
N GLU A 156 -14.64 4.12 -16.55
CA GLU A 156 -14.79 5.55 -16.80
C GLU A 156 -13.48 6.31 -16.54
N PHE A 157 -12.73 5.92 -15.50
CA PHE A 157 -11.42 6.53 -15.22
C PHE A 157 -10.38 6.09 -16.26
N VAL A 158 -10.37 4.81 -16.63
CA VAL A 158 -9.47 4.29 -17.68
C VAL A 158 -9.72 4.99 -19.01
N ALA A 159 -11.00 5.20 -19.40
CA ALA A 159 -11.36 5.85 -20.65
C ALA A 159 -10.89 7.32 -20.73
N LYS A 160 -10.74 8.01 -19.60
CA LYS A 160 -10.21 9.39 -19.56
C LYS A 160 -8.73 9.49 -19.91
N ASN A 161 -7.98 8.39 -19.84
CA ASN A 161 -6.55 8.31 -20.15
C ASN A 161 -5.72 9.44 -19.49
N SER A 162 -6.01 9.71 -18.22
CA SER A 162 -5.43 10.81 -17.44
C SER A 162 -3.92 10.62 -17.21
N ILE A 163 -3.22 11.71 -16.88
CA ILE A 163 -1.80 11.69 -16.49
C ILE A 163 -1.59 10.73 -15.29
N GLY A 164 -2.53 10.70 -14.34
CA GLY A 164 -2.46 9.77 -13.20
C GLY A 164 -2.50 8.30 -13.62
N LEU A 165 -3.41 7.96 -14.57
CA LEU A 165 -3.46 6.61 -15.16
C LEU A 165 -2.14 6.25 -15.85
N GLN A 166 -1.61 7.17 -16.69
CA GLN A 166 -0.36 6.95 -17.43
C GLN A 166 0.84 6.76 -16.49
N ARG A 167 0.91 7.49 -15.37
CA ARG A 167 1.95 7.28 -14.36
C ARG A 167 1.89 5.88 -13.77
N VAL A 168 0.72 5.42 -13.34
CA VAL A 168 0.56 4.06 -12.80
C VAL A 168 0.89 3.02 -13.87
N ARG A 169 0.42 3.20 -15.12
CA ARG A 169 0.74 2.31 -16.24
C ARG A 169 2.25 2.19 -16.44
N ASN A 170 2.94 3.34 -16.53
CA ASN A 170 4.37 3.37 -16.74
C ASN A 170 5.13 2.74 -15.55
N GLY A 171 4.73 3.03 -14.32
CA GLY A 171 5.31 2.41 -13.12
C GLY A 171 5.23 0.89 -13.15
N VAL A 172 4.06 0.34 -13.52
CA VAL A 172 3.89 -1.11 -13.68
C VAL A 172 4.79 -1.65 -14.80
N LEU A 173 4.80 -0.99 -15.97
CA LEU A 173 5.57 -1.46 -17.15
C LEU A 173 7.08 -1.45 -16.94
N THR A 174 7.60 -0.43 -16.23
CA THR A 174 9.03 -0.26 -15.97
C THR A 174 9.49 -0.95 -14.68
N GLY A 175 8.55 -1.48 -13.90
CA GLY A 175 8.84 -2.22 -12.67
C GLY A 175 9.63 -3.50 -12.94
N ALA A 176 10.48 -3.89 -11.99
CA ALA A 176 11.27 -5.12 -12.06
C ALA A 176 10.34 -6.36 -11.98
N PRO A 177 10.29 -7.24 -13.01
CA PRO A 177 9.44 -8.42 -12.97
C PRO A 177 9.72 -9.31 -11.76
N GLN A 178 11.00 -9.48 -11.41
CA GLN A 178 11.43 -10.25 -10.24
C GLN A 178 10.86 -9.69 -8.94
N GLY A 179 10.91 -8.37 -8.75
CA GLY A 179 10.39 -7.72 -7.56
C GLY A 179 8.86 -7.85 -7.45
N TYR A 180 8.16 -7.68 -8.56
CA TYR A 180 6.71 -7.89 -8.60
C TYR A 180 6.34 -9.34 -8.25
N ILE A 181 7.04 -10.34 -8.82
CA ILE A 181 6.86 -11.76 -8.52
C ILE A 181 7.13 -12.05 -7.05
N GLY A 182 8.23 -11.53 -6.49
CA GLY A 182 8.56 -11.70 -5.07
C GLY A 182 7.45 -11.19 -4.15
N CYS A 183 6.86 -10.01 -4.46
CA CYS A 183 5.72 -9.49 -3.71
C CYS A 183 4.43 -10.31 -3.94
N CYS A 184 4.22 -10.89 -5.13
CA CYS A 184 3.11 -11.82 -5.36
C CYS A 184 3.22 -13.04 -4.44
N SER A 185 4.43 -13.57 -4.23
CA SER A 185 4.66 -14.68 -3.31
C SER A 185 4.32 -14.30 -1.87
N ALA A 186 4.71 -13.09 -1.43
CA ALA A 186 4.35 -12.59 -0.11
C ALA A 186 2.83 -12.52 0.11
N ILE A 187 2.06 -12.11 -0.93
CA ILE A 187 0.59 -12.05 -0.85
C ILE A 187 -0.03 -13.45 -0.91
N ARG A 188 0.51 -14.33 -1.75
CA ARG A 188 0.03 -15.71 -1.90
C ARG A 188 0.11 -16.49 -0.60
N ASP A 189 1.22 -16.30 0.12
CA ASP A 189 1.58 -17.14 1.27
C ASP A 189 1.16 -16.52 2.62
N MET A 190 0.60 -15.30 2.63
CA MET A 190 0.16 -14.67 3.87
C MET A 190 -1.21 -15.17 4.32
N ASP A 191 -1.36 -15.31 5.64
CA ASP A 191 -2.63 -15.34 6.37
C ASP A 191 -2.51 -14.43 7.59
N LEU A 192 -3.22 -13.30 7.55
CA LEU A 192 -3.23 -12.32 8.63
C LEU A 192 -4.43 -12.46 9.57
N TYR A 193 -5.43 -13.29 9.24
CA TYR A 193 -6.62 -13.43 10.07
C TYR A 193 -6.31 -13.77 11.54
N PRO A 194 -5.38 -14.68 11.86
CA PRO A 194 -5.03 -14.99 13.26
C PRO A 194 -4.41 -13.82 14.02
N ARG A 195 -3.92 -12.81 13.30
CA ARG A 195 -3.18 -11.68 13.87
C ARG A 195 -4.00 -10.40 14.02
N LEU A 196 -5.15 -10.29 13.34
CA LEU A 196 -5.96 -9.05 13.33
C LEU A 196 -6.43 -8.61 14.73
N SER A 197 -6.73 -9.55 15.61
CA SER A 197 -7.12 -9.25 17.00
C SER A 197 -5.98 -8.63 17.86
N GLN A 198 -4.74 -8.69 17.38
CA GLN A 198 -3.58 -8.08 18.03
C GLN A 198 -3.47 -6.57 17.71
N ILE A 199 -4.17 -6.08 16.69
CA ILE A 199 -4.20 -4.66 16.31
C ILE A 199 -5.03 -3.90 17.36
N GLN A 200 -4.37 -2.97 18.07
CA GLN A 200 -4.99 -2.23 19.19
C GLN A 200 -5.12 -0.72 18.94
N VAL A 201 -4.53 -0.22 17.85
CA VAL A 201 -4.62 1.20 17.49
C VAL A 201 -5.95 1.50 16.78
N PRO A 202 -6.47 2.73 16.90
CA PRO A 202 -7.59 3.18 16.08
C PRO A 202 -7.34 2.86 14.61
N THR A 203 -8.31 2.19 13.98
CA THR A 203 -8.17 1.71 12.60
C THR A 203 -9.33 2.16 11.73
N LEU A 204 -9.03 2.73 10.58
CA LEU A 204 -9.97 3.05 9.51
C LEU A 204 -9.74 2.10 8.33
N VAL A 205 -10.78 1.37 7.95
CA VAL A 205 -10.81 0.52 6.76
C VAL A 205 -11.55 1.26 5.64
N ILE A 206 -10.93 1.39 4.48
CA ILE A 206 -11.53 2.04 3.29
C ILE A 206 -11.64 1.01 2.18
N VAL A 207 -12.77 0.97 1.50
CA VAL A 207 -13.03 0.08 0.37
C VAL A 207 -13.64 0.87 -0.79
N GLY A 208 -13.16 0.65 -1.99
CA GLY A 208 -13.84 1.11 -3.21
C GLY A 208 -15.04 0.21 -3.51
N ASP A 209 -16.20 0.78 -3.83
CA ASP A 209 -17.42 0.01 -4.18
C ASP A 209 -17.27 -0.77 -5.48
N SER A 210 -16.39 -0.31 -6.35
CA SER A 210 -16.06 -0.91 -7.65
C SER A 210 -14.74 -1.71 -7.63
N ASP A 211 -14.14 -1.93 -6.45
CA ASP A 211 -12.87 -2.65 -6.31
C ASP A 211 -13.05 -4.15 -6.48
N GLN A 212 -12.60 -4.66 -7.63
CA GLN A 212 -12.61 -6.09 -7.95
C GLN A 212 -11.43 -6.86 -7.32
N SER A 213 -10.36 -6.17 -6.93
CA SER A 213 -9.18 -6.79 -6.29
C SER A 213 -9.42 -7.11 -4.83
N THR A 214 -10.04 -6.17 -4.11
CA THR A 214 -10.37 -6.27 -2.69
C THR A 214 -11.81 -5.84 -2.43
N PRO A 215 -12.79 -6.67 -2.83
CA PRO A 215 -14.22 -6.36 -2.70
C PRO A 215 -14.63 -6.04 -1.26
N LEU A 216 -15.79 -5.37 -1.10
CA LEU A 216 -16.35 -4.91 0.17
C LEU A 216 -16.32 -5.98 1.28
N ALA A 217 -16.59 -7.24 0.94
CA ALA A 217 -16.56 -8.34 1.89
C ALA A 217 -15.21 -8.51 2.61
N ARG A 218 -14.08 -8.16 1.94
CA ARG A 218 -12.75 -8.21 2.58
C ARG A 218 -12.61 -7.11 3.63
N GLY A 219 -13.05 -5.90 3.35
CA GLY A 219 -13.07 -4.82 4.34
C GLY A 219 -13.99 -5.12 5.52
N GLN A 220 -15.16 -5.71 5.28
CA GLN A 220 -16.08 -6.17 6.32
C GLN A 220 -15.40 -7.21 7.23
N ALA A 221 -14.70 -8.18 6.64
CA ALA A 221 -13.97 -9.19 7.41
C ALA A 221 -12.84 -8.60 8.28
N LEU A 222 -12.24 -7.48 7.88
CA LEU A 222 -11.26 -6.76 8.71
C LEU A 222 -11.91 -6.09 9.92
N VAL A 223 -13.00 -5.34 9.72
CA VAL A 223 -13.65 -4.63 10.84
C VAL A 223 -14.32 -5.56 11.85
N GLU A 224 -14.73 -6.75 11.42
CA GLU A 224 -15.22 -7.78 12.34
C GLU A 224 -14.15 -8.30 13.31
N ARG A 225 -12.88 -8.26 12.92
CA ARG A 225 -11.76 -8.85 13.67
C ARG A 225 -10.83 -7.83 14.32
N ILE A 226 -10.80 -6.60 13.83
CA ILE A 226 -10.02 -5.51 14.43
C ILE A 226 -10.94 -4.71 15.34
N LYS A 227 -10.70 -4.81 16.63
CA LYS A 227 -11.55 -4.15 17.65
C LYS A 227 -11.63 -2.63 17.44
N GLY A 228 -12.84 -2.13 17.25
CA GLY A 228 -13.09 -0.69 17.12
C GLY A 228 -12.74 -0.10 15.73
N ALA A 229 -12.40 -0.94 14.76
CA ALA A 229 -12.19 -0.48 13.39
C ALA A 229 -13.50 0.06 12.79
N LYS A 230 -13.36 1.10 11.95
CA LYS A 230 -14.47 1.72 11.22
C LYS A 230 -14.33 1.41 9.73
N LEU A 231 -15.45 1.18 9.04
CA LEU A 231 -15.50 0.94 7.60
C LEU A 231 -16.10 2.15 6.87
N VAL A 232 -15.45 2.56 5.80
CA VAL A 232 -15.97 3.58 4.86
C VAL A 232 -15.87 3.02 3.45
N THR A 233 -16.93 3.20 2.66
CA THR A 233 -16.96 2.86 1.24
C THR A 233 -16.87 4.13 0.40
N LEU A 234 -16.05 4.10 -0.67
CA LEU A 234 -15.84 5.20 -1.59
C LEU A 234 -16.27 4.81 -3.02
N PRO A 235 -16.78 5.75 -3.85
CA PRO A 235 -17.21 5.49 -5.23
C PRO A 235 -16.01 5.42 -6.19
N CYS A 236 -15.22 4.36 -6.08
CA CYS A 236 -14.01 4.15 -6.86
C CYS A 236 -13.63 2.67 -6.91
N ALA A 237 -12.59 2.35 -7.69
CA ALA A 237 -11.97 1.04 -7.68
C ALA A 237 -10.83 0.96 -6.63
N HIS A 238 -9.66 0.44 -7.02
CA HIS A 238 -8.61 -0.02 -6.09
C HIS A 238 -7.63 1.07 -5.64
N ILE A 239 -7.47 2.16 -6.41
CA ILE A 239 -6.45 3.21 -6.14
C ILE A 239 -7.11 4.59 -5.94
N PRO A 240 -7.85 4.79 -4.84
CA PRO A 240 -8.60 6.02 -4.60
C PRO A 240 -7.76 7.32 -4.61
N PRO A 241 -6.49 7.37 -4.14
CA PRO A 241 -5.71 8.62 -4.23
C PRO A 241 -5.47 9.11 -5.65
N THR A 242 -5.47 8.20 -6.64
CA THR A 242 -5.34 8.56 -8.06
C THR A 242 -6.70 8.81 -8.71
N GLU A 243 -7.70 8.00 -8.38
CA GLU A 243 -9.01 8.02 -9.03
C GLU A 243 -9.90 9.16 -8.52
N ILE A 244 -9.96 9.32 -7.21
CA ILE A 244 -10.82 10.30 -6.52
C ILE A 244 -10.08 11.05 -5.41
N PRO A 245 -8.97 11.75 -5.70
CA PRO A 245 -8.05 12.30 -4.70
C PRO A 245 -8.74 13.19 -3.66
N LYS A 246 -9.67 14.06 -4.08
CA LYS A 246 -10.38 14.97 -3.18
C LYS A 246 -11.23 14.22 -2.15
N GLN A 247 -12.02 13.25 -2.60
CA GLN A 247 -12.88 12.46 -1.71
C GLN A 247 -12.06 11.58 -0.78
N TYR A 248 -10.94 11.02 -1.27
CA TYR A 248 -10.04 10.26 -0.44
C TYR A 248 -9.46 11.10 0.71
N VAL A 249 -8.96 12.31 0.41
CA VAL A 249 -8.47 13.25 1.43
C VAL A 249 -9.57 13.61 2.42
N GLN A 250 -10.79 13.95 1.95
CA GLN A 250 -11.94 14.26 2.82
C GLN A 250 -12.30 13.11 3.76
N THR A 251 -11.99 11.86 3.38
CA THR A 251 -12.24 10.68 4.20
C THR A 251 -11.14 10.42 5.22
N VAL A 252 -9.86 10.55 4.83
CA VAL A 252 -8.74 10.19 5.72
C VAL A 252 -8.40 11.29 6.72
N MET A 253 -8.55 12.57 6.35
CA MET A 253 -8.14 13.71 7.18
C MET A 253 -8.86 13.78 8.52
N PRO A 254 -10.22 13.64 8.61
CA PRO A 254 -10.91 13.70 9.91
C PRO A 254 -10.45 12.59 10.86
N PHE A 255 -10.09 11.42 10.33
CA PHE A 255 -9.58 10.31 11.14
C PHE A 255 -8.14 10.56 11.61
N LEU A 256 -7.29 11.11 10.76
CA LEU A 256 -5.90 11.39 11.10
C LEU A 256 -5.74 12.57 12.08
N LEU A 257 -6.69 13.51 12.08
CA LEU A 257 -6.66 14.72 12.93
C LEU A 257 -7.46 14.55 14.24
N SER A 258 -8.14 13.39 14.43
CA SER A 258 -8.94 13.11 15.64
C SER A 258 -8.12 12.88 16.91
#